data_aaf886044c8a56f9361f5c4ee591f11e
#
_entry.id   aaf886044c8a56f9361f5c4ee591f11e
#
_cell.length_a   1.000
_cell.length_b   1.000
_cell.length_c   1.000
_cell.angle_alpha   90.00
_cell.angle_beta   90.00
_cell.angle_gamma   90.00
#
_symmetry.space_group_name_H-M   'P 1'
#
loop_
_entity.id
_entity.type
_entity.pdbx_description
1 polymer ?
#
loop_
_entity_poly.entity_id
_entity_poly.type
_entity_poly.pdbx_seq_one_letter_code
_entity_poly.pdbx_strand_id
1 'polypeptide(L)'
;MAATVTHHKVTHAIIGTAGHIDHGKTALIKALTGQDTDRLKEEKERGISIDLGFAYFTLQDGTRAGVVDVPGHERFIRNMLAGAHGIDLVLFTVAADDGVMPQTEEHLDILHLLGIKSGIFVITKADLANAARLDEVRDEIELLADGTRLAGAPVVAVSSITGTGLDELRAAIARQLEGFEARRPTGLFRLPLDRAFTIKGYGTVVTGTAMGAAVRVGQRLRVLPAGGEVRVRSIQVHSEPVESAGLCQRVALNLSGAERMDLKRGDVVADERLALTTTRLDARLEIRPAARRPLKNSDRVRLFIGTAETIGRAIMLEGPGEIPLKKSALVQLVLNDPMVALAGDRFVIRDETSRRTLGGGVVLNPLGRRVRKPLETYLKHLGALEGVLAPRAVEALIDLQESFAISTARVAQLLNAPAREIDETLKDRRFVKVSLGDEEGYTTAGKWEELKRFAIAALTTHH
;
A
#
# COMPACT_ATOMS: atom_id res chain seq x y z
N MET A 1 0.04 13.15 34.74
CA MET A 1 -0.29 14.19 33.75
C MET A 1 -0.69 13.49 32.47
N ALA A 2 -1.96 13.54 32.12
CA ALA A 2 -2.47 12.95 30.88
C ALA A 2 -1.96 13.80 29.69
N ALA A 3 -1.23 13.16 28.78
CA ALA A 3 -0.82 13.81 27.54
C ALA A 3 -2.08 14.13 26.73
N THR A 4 -2.35 15.39 26.50
CA THR A 4 -3.42 15.88 25.63
C THR A 4 -3.05 15.44 24.20
N VAL A 5 -3.73 14.42 23.71
CA VAL A 5 -3.63 14.00 22.31
C VAL A 5 -4.26 15.13 21.48
N THR A 6 -3.44 15.97 20.89
CA THR A 6 -3.87 16.93 19.87
C THR A 6 -4.25 16.14 18.62
N HIS A 7 -5.56 15.93 18.41
CA HIS A 7 -6.07 15.41 17.14
C HIS A 7 -5.76 16.44 16.05
N HIS A 8 -4.78 16.14 15.22
CA HIS A 8 -4.57 16.92 13.99
C HIS A 8 -5.74 16.64 13.05
N LYS A 9 -6.50 17.70 12.74
CA LYS A 9 -7.62 17.62 11.79
C LYS A 9 -7.11 17.07 10.45
N VAL A 10 -7.74 16.01 9.95
CA VAL A 10 -7.45 15.46 8.61
C VAL A 10 -7.86 16.52 7.58
N THR A 11 -6.92 17.00 6.78
CA THR A 11 -7.18 17.99 5.73
C THR A 11 -7.38 17.35 4.36
N HIS A 12 -6.87 16.12 4.18
CA HIS A 12 -6.97 15.35 2.95
C HIS A 12 -7.20 13.88 3.29
N ALA A 13 -8.08 13.23 2.53
CA ALA A 13 -8.33 11.79 2.63
C ALA A 13 -8.53 11.20 1.23
N ILE A 14 -8.25 9.91 1.07
CA ILE A 14 -8.56 9.15 -0.14
C ILE A 14 -9.67 8.15 0.18
N ILE A 15 -10.80 8.29 -0.50
CA ILE A 15 -11.93 7.38 -0.43
C ILE A 15 -11.89 6.46 -1.64
N GLY A 16 -11.89 5.15 -1.43
CA GLY A 16 -11.98 4.17 -2.51
C GLY A 16 -13.37 3.57 -2.59
N THR A 17 -13.80 3.15 -3.79
CA THR A 17 -14.96 2.26 -3.94
C THR A 17 -14.51 0.81 -3.96
N ALA A 18 -15.38 -0.13 -3.62
CA ALA A 18 -15.21 -1.56 -3.83
C ALA A 18 -16.58 -2.23 -3.95
N GLY A 19 -16.64 -3.45 -4.48
CA GLY A 19 -17.88 -4.20 -4.65
C GLY A 19 -18.01 -4.78 -6.05
N HIS A 20 -19.06 -5.57 -6.26
CA HIS A 20 -19.32 -6.29 -7.49
C HIS A 20 -19.54 -5.35 -8.70
N ILE A 21 -19.39 -5.87 -9.91
CA ILE A 21 -19.87 -5.19 -11.13
C ILE A 21 -21.37 -4.90 -10.99
N ASP A 22 -21.85 -3.81 -11.57
CA ASP A 22 -23.25 -3.37 -11.55
C ASP A 22 -23.88 -3.09 -10.17
N HIS A 23 -23.07 -3.14 -9.10
CA HIS A 23 -23.48 -2.71 -7.75
C HIS A 23 -23.45 -1.17 -7.57
N GLY A 24 -23.42 -0.41 -8.63
CA GLY A 24 -23.64 1.04 -8.62
C GLY A 24 -22.52 1.89 -8.04
N LYS A 25 -21.25 1.43 -8.02
CA LYS A 25 -20.09 2.21 -7.55
C LYS A 25 -20.00 3.58 -8.20
N THR A 26 -19.91 3.62 -9.52
CA THR A 26 -19.79 4.86 -10.30
C THR A 26 -21.02 5.76 -10.15
N ALA A 27 -22.24 5.17 -10.12
CA ALA A 27 -23.48 5.91 -9.88
C ALA A 27 -23.49 6.54 -8.47
N LEU A 28 -23.01 5.82 -7.46
CA LEU A 28 -22.88 6.33 -6.09
C LEU A 28 -21.92 7.52 -6.04
N ILE A 29 -20.74 7.41 -6.66
CA ILE A 29 -19.78 8.51 -6.70
C ILE A 29 -20.34 9.72 -7.43
N LYS A 30 -21.02 9.51 -8.56
CA LYS A 30 -21.69 10.59 -9.28
C LYS A 30 -22.76 11.30 -8.43
N ALA A 31 -23.55 10.54 -7.66
CA ALA A 31 -24.55 11.10 -6.75
C ALA A 31 -23.94 11.87 -5.57
N LEU A 32 -22.78 11.41 -5.05
CA LEU A 32 -22.08 12.08 -3.96
C LEU A 32 -21.34 13.34 -4.40
N THR A 33 -20.70 13.32 -5.58
CA THR A 33 -19.73 14.35 -6.00
C THR A 33 -20.21 15.22 -7.16
N GLY A 34 -21.25 14.81 -7.88
CA GLY A 34 -21.68 15.43 -9.15
C GLY A 34 -20.76 15.14 -10.33
N GLN A 35 -19.67 14.37 -10.16
CA GLN A 35 -18.69 14.07 -11.19
C GLN A 35 -18.86 12.65 -11.72
N ASP A 36 -18.82 12.51 -13.05
CA ASP A 36 -18.84 11.22 -13.73
C ASP A 36 -17.41 10.68 -13.83
N THR A 37 -17.15 9.51 -13.23
CA THR A 37 -15.83 8.89 -13.20
C THR A 37 -15.53 8.05 -14.45
N ASP A 38 -16.52 7.63 -15.21
CA ASP A 38 -16.36 6.92 -16.48
C ASP A 38 -15.95 7.88 -17.59
N ARG A 39 -14.71 7.78 -18.04
CA ARG A 39 -14.10 8.70 -19.03
C ARG A 39 -13.94 8.07 -20.39
N LEU A 40 -13.74 6.75 -20.45
CA LEU A 40 -13.54 6.03 -21.70
C LEU A 40 -14.86 5.90 -22.44
N LYS A 41 -14.81 6.06 -23.76
CA LYS A 41 -15.99 5.87 -24.61
C LYS A 41 -16.57 4.46 -24.46
N GLU A 42 -15.67 3.48 -24.34
CA GLU A 42 -16.01 2.07 -24.14
C GLU A 42 -16.71 1.82 -22.79
N GLU A 43 -16.34 2.52 -21.72
CA GLU A 43 -17.02 2.45 -20.41
C GLU A 43 -18.48 2.91 -20.55
N LYS A 44 -18.70 4.03 -21.24
CA LYS A 44 -20.04 4.60 -21.45
C LYS A 44 -20.91 3.74 -22.35
N GLU A 45 -20.32 3.12 -23.38
CA GLU A 45 -21.03 2.24 -24.31
C GLU A 45 -21.40 0.89 -23.67
N ARG A 46 -20.53 0.36 -22.79
CA ARG A 46 -20.75 -0.93 -22.13
C ARG A 46 -21.41 -0.83 -20.76
N GLY A 47 -21.46 0.36 -20.17
CA GLY A 47 -21.98 0.59 -18.82
C GLY A 47 -21.11 0.00 -17.70
N ILE A 48 -19.83 -0.30 -17.98
CA ILE A 48 -18.90 -0.90 -17.00
C ILE A 48 -17.62 -0.07 -16.92
N SER A 49 -17.14 0.18 -15.70
CA SER A 49 -15.84 0.82 -15.50
C SER A 49 -14.70 -0.15 -15.83
N ILE A 50 -13.74 0.29 -16.65
CA ILE A 50 -12.61 -0.50 -17.14
C ILE A 50 -11.31 -0.07 -16.44
N ASP A 51 -11.08 1.24 -16.33
CA ASP A 51 -9.91 1.83 -15.68
C ASP A 51 -10.32 2.55 -14.40
N LEU A 52 -9.33 3.07 -13.66
CA LEU A 52 -9.58 3.85 -12.46
C LEU A 52 -10.31 5.15 -12.78
N GLY A 53 -11.44 5.38 -12.13
CA GLY A 53 -12.14 6.65 -12.15
C GLY A 53 -11.64 7.55 -11.00
N PHE A 54 -11.72 8.87 -11.20
CA PHE A 54 -11.28 9.83 -10.17
C PHE A 54 -12.27 10.98 -10.07
N ALA A 55 -12.65 11.27 -8.82
CA ALA A 55 -13.47 12.40 -8.45
C ALA A 55 -12.92 13.05 -7.17
N TYR A 56 -13.51 14.13 -6.75
CA TYR A 56 -13.21 14.76 -5.45
C TYR A 56 -14.43 15.53 -4.96
N PHE A 57 -14.53 15.69 -3.65
CA PHE A 57 -15.51 16.55 -3.00
C PHE A 57 -14.98 17.08 -1.68
N THR A 58 -15.62 18.11 -1.16
CA THR A 58 -15.26 18.69 0.14
C THR A 58 -16.38 18.38 1.12
N LEU A 59 -16.02 17.83 2.27
CA LEU A 59 -16.93 17.59 3.38
C LEU A 59 -17.29 18.90 4.08
N GLN A 60 -18.37 18.91 4.87
CA GLN A 60 -18.85 20.10 5.60
C GLN A 60 -17.80 20.69 6.55
N ASP A 61 -16.91 19.86 7.09
CA ASP A 61 -15.83 20.27 7.97
C ASP A 61 -14.62 20.88 7.23
N GLY A 62 -14.65 20.95 5.89
CA GLY A 62 -13.58 21.43 5.04
C GLY A 62 -12.54 20.38 4.63
N THR A 63 -12.68 19.11 5.05
CA THR A 63 -11.82 18.01 4.59
C THR A 63 -11.99 17.80 3.09
N ARG A 64 -10.88 17.80 2.34
CA ARG A 64 -10.87 17.48 0.91
C ARG A 64 -10.68 15.99 0.71
N ALA A 65 -11.69 15.32 0.17
CA ALA A 65 -11.65 13.90 -0.14
C ALA A 65 -11.43 13.66 -1.63
N GLY A 66 -10.31 13.03 -1.97
CA GLY A 66 -10.09 12.44 -3.28
C GLY A 66 -10.81 11.09 -3.36
N VAL A 67 -11.48 10.82 -4.47
CA VAL A 67 -12.18 9.56 -4.69
C VAL A 67 -11.49 8.75 -5.78
N VAL A 68 -11.25 7.48 -5.50
CA VAL A 68 -10.75 6.48 -6.44
C VAL A 68 -11.88 5.48 -6.69
N ASP A 69 -12.51 5.59 -7.85
CA ASP A 69 -13.54 4.65 -8.29
C ASP A 69 -12.87 3.48 -9.01
N VAL A 70 -12.98 2.28 -8.41
CA VAL A 70 -12.31 1.09 -8.95
C VAL A 70 -13.27 0.25 -9.77
N PRO A 71 -12.79 -0.37 -10.88
CA PRO A 71 -13.61 -1.29 -11.67
C PRO A 71 -14.02 -2.51 -10.84
N GLY A 72 -15.26 -2.98 -11.03
CA GLY A 72 -15.81 -4.12 -10.30
C GLY A 72 -15.52 -5.48 -10.92
N HIS A 73 -15.20 -5.54 -12.22
CA HIS A 73 -15.08 -6.77 -12.97
C HIS A 73 -13.74 -7.49 -12.70
N GLU A 74 -13.76 -8.82 -12.55
CA GLU A 74 -12.58 -9.67 -12.27
C GLU A 74 -11.39 -9.46 -13.24
N ARG A 75 -11.68 -9.15 -14.51
CA ARG A 75 -10.65 -8.86 -15.52
C ARG A 75 -9.84 -7.60 -15.21
N PHE A 76 -10.40 -6.70 -14.38
CA PHE A 76 -9.80 -5.42 -14.06
C PHE A 76 -9.26 -5.34 -12.62
N ILE A 77 -9.15 -6.47 -11.93
CA ILE A 77 -8.56 -6.55 -10.57
C ILE A 77 -7.17 -5.88 -10.50
N ARG A 78 -6.39 -5.97 -11.58
CA ARG A 78 -5.11 -5.26 -11.68
C ARG A 78 -5.27 -3.74 -11.53
N ASN A 79 -6.31 -3.17 -12.12
CA ASN A 79 -6.62 -1.75 -11.98
C ASN A 79 -7.12 -1.45 -10.57
N MET A 80 -7.99 -2.29 -10.03
CA MET A 80 -8.46 -2.20 -8.65
C MET A 80 -7.29 -2.22 -7.66
N LEU A 81 -6.36 -3.16 -7.77
CA LEU A 81 -5.17 -3.25 -6.91
C LEU A 81 -4.31 -1.98 -6.99
N ALA A 82 -4.11 -1.43 -8.20
CA ALA A 82 -3.36 -0.19 -8.38
C ALA A 82 -4.03 1.02 -7.72
N GLY A 83 -5.37 1.07 -7.72
CA GLY A 83 -6.16 2.14 -7.09
C GLY A 83 -6.31 1.98 -5.57
N ALA A 84 -6.33 0.75 -5.07
CA ALA A 84 -6.59 0.47 -3.66
C ALA A 84 -5.42 0.85 -2.72
N HIS A 85 -4.21 1.04 -3.25
CA HIS A 85 -3.09 1.54 -2.46
C HIS A 85 -3.30 3.00 -2.06
N GLY A 86 -3.19 3.26 -0.76
CA GLY A 86 -3.35 4.62 -0.22
C GLY A 86 -4.79 5.02 0.13
N ILE A 87 -5.79 4.14 -0.04
CA ILE A 87 -7.16 4.36 0.42
C ILE A 87 -7.17 4.47 1.95
N ASP A 88 -7.83 5.51 2.44
CA ASP A 88 -8.04 5.78 3.86
C ASP A 88 -9.40 5.24 4.34
N LEU A 89 -10.43 5.38 3.53
CA LEU A 89 -11.79 4.92 3.77
C LEU A 89 -12.33 4.23 2.54
N VAL A 90 -12.97 3.08 2.67
CA VAL A 90 -13.64 2.40 1.55
C VAL A 90 -15.16 2.52 1.64
N LEU A 91 -15.80 2.87 0.52
CA LEU A 91 -17.23 2.70 0.31
C LEU A 91 -17.45 1.36 -0.39
N PHE A 92 -17.88 0.38 0.38
CA PHE A 92 -18.03 -0.99 -0.09
C PHE A 92 -19.47 -1.23 -0.52
N THR A 93 -19.73 -1.29 -1.84
CA THR A 93 -21.08 -1.36 -2.38
C THR A 93 -21.59 -2.79 -2.50
N VAL A 94 -22.82 -3.01 -2.06
CA VAL A 94 -23.63 -4.23 -2.26
C VAL A 94 -24.99 -3.80 -2.75
N ALA A 95 -25.44 -4.29 -3.90
CA ALA A 95 -26.74 -3.90 -4.43
C ALA A 95 -27.87 -4.64 -3.69
N ALA A 96 -28.95 -3.94 -3.36
CA ALA A 96 -30.08 -4.48 -2.60
C ALA A 96 -30.81 -5.62 -3.32
N ASP A 97 -30.87 -5.56 -4.64
CA ASP A 97 -31.47 -6.59 -5.50
C ASP A 97 -30.64 -7.87 -5.56
N ASP A 98 -29.31 -7.76 -5.66
CA ASP A 98 -28.40 -8.88 -5.84
C ASP A 98 -27.87 -9.49 -4.53
N GLY A 99 -27.60 -8.64 -3.50
CA GLY A 99 -26.92 -9.06 -2.27
C GLY A 99 -25.41 -9.29 -2.46
N VAL A 100 -24.83 -10.16 -1.62
CA VAL A 100 -23.40 -10.50 -1.68
C VAL A 100 -23.11 -11.40 -2.86
N MET A 101 -22.14 -11.03 -3.69
CA MET A 101 -21.74 -11.68 -4.93
C MET A 101 -20.26 -12.13 -4.88
N PRO A 102 -19.80 -13.08 -5.71
CA PRO A 102 -18.42 -13.61 -5.63
C PRO A 102 -17.31 -12.56 -5.73
N GLN A 103 -17.50 -11.50 -6.53
CA GLN A 103 -16.52 -10.41 -6.61
C GLN A 103 -16.55 -9.51 -5.37
N THR A 104 -17.68 -9.49 -4.64
CA THR A 104 -17.78 -8.83 -3.34
C THR A 104 -16.80 -9.47 -2.34
N GLU A 105 -16.77 -10.80 -2.27
CA GLU A 105 -15.83 -11.55 -1.42
C GLU A 105 -14.37 -11.27 -1.81
N GLU A 106 -14.04 -11.33 -3.11
CA GLU A 106 -12.67 -11.10 -3.59
C GLU A 106 -12.20 -9.68 -3.29
N HIS A 107 -13.04 -8.67 -3.49
CA HIS A 107 -12.70 -7.28 -3.18
C HIS A 107 -12.46 -7.09 -1.68
N LEU A 108 -13.28 -7.71 -0.82
CA LEU A 108 -13.10 -7.64 0.62
C LEU A 108 -11.79 -8.30 1.07
N ASP A 109 -11.45 -9.46 0.50
CA ASP A 109 -10.17 -10.13 0.75
C ASP A 109 -8.98 -9.24 0.35
N ILE A 110 -9.04 -8.57 -0.80
CA ILE A 110 -8.00 -7.63 -1.24
C ILE A 110 -7.86 -6.46 -0.27
N LEU A 111 -8.97 -5.84 0.15
CA LEU A 111 -8.94 -4.72 1.11
C LEU A 111 -8.37 -5.15 2.47
N HIS A 112 -8.74 -6.35 2.94
CA HIS A 112 -8.17 -6.94 4.16
C HIS A 112 -6.65 -7.10 4.05
N LEU A 113 -6.14 -7.65 2.95
CA LEU A 113 -4.72 -7.88 2.69
C LEU A 113 -3.95 -6.56 2.56
N LEU A 114 -4.55 -5.55 1.91
CA LEU A 114 -3.99 -4.20 1.82
C LEU A 114 -4.05 -3.44 3.15
N GLY A 115 -4.73 -3.99 4.15
CA GLY A 115 -4.76 -3.44 5.49
C GLY A 115 -5.68 -2.24 5.67
N ILE A 116 -6.69 -2.10 4.81
CA ILE A 116 -7.73 -1.08 4.96
C ILE A 116 -8.53 -1.40 6.23
N LYS A 117 -8.62 -0.42 7.12
CA LYS A 117 -9.24 -0.57 8.45
C LYS A 117 -10.54 0.21 8.58
N SER A 118 -10.76 1.21 7.74
CA SER A 118 -11.94 2.06 7.80
C SER A 118 -12.78 1.86 6.55
N GLY A 119 -14.07 1.67 6.73
CA GLY A 119 -15.01 1.46 5.63
C GLY A 119 -16.45 1.70 6.04
N ILE A 120 -17.28 1.85 5.03
CA ILE A 120 -18.74 1.90 5.14
C ILE A 120 -19.28 0.93 4.10
N PHE A 121 -20.09 -0.02 4.51
CA PHE A 121 -20.86 -0.82 3.59
C PHE A 121 -22.06 -0.01 3.10
N VAL A 122 -22.22 0.09 1.79
CA VAL A 122 -23.29 0.87 1.17
C VAL A 122 -24.21 -0.09 0.43
N ILE A 123 -25.43 -0.30 0.95
CA ILE A 123 -26.45 -1.04 0.23
C ILE A 123 -27.03 -0.09 -0.82
N THR A 124 -26.64 -0.28 -2.06
CA THR A 124 -27.08 0.53 -3.21
C THR A 124 -28.41 0.04 -3.76
N LYS A 125 -29.05 0.82 -4.66
CA LYS A 125 -30.36 0.49 -5.26
C LYS A 125 -31.44 0.23 -4.21
N ALA A 126 -31.41 0.93 -3.08
CA ALA A 126 -32.36 0.75 -1.98
C ALA A 126 -33.82 1.01 -2.39
N ASP A 127 -34.05 1.75 -3.47
CA ASP A 127 -35.37 1.99 -4.06
C ASP A 127 -36.00 0.73 -4.72
N LEU A 128 -35.20 -0.29 -5.02
CA LEU A 128 -35.65 -1.57 -5.61
C LEU A 128 -36.01 -2.63 -4.55
N ALA A 129 -35.79 -2.38 -3.26
CA ALA A 129 -35.97 -3.35 -2.20
C ALA A 129 -36.91 -2.86 -1.10
N ASN A 130 -37.64 -3.79 -0.49
CA ASN A 130 -38.40 -3.52 0.73
C ASN A 130 -37.53 -3.64 2.00
N ALA A 131 -38.07 -3.26 3.15
CA ALA A 131 -37.33 -3.26 4.41
C ALA A 131 -36.77 -4.66 4.76
N ALA A 132 -37.56 -5.73 4.57
CA ALA A 132 -37.13 -7.09 4.86
C ALA A 132 -35.92 -7.51 4.01
N ARG A 133 -35.90 -7.15 2.70
CA ARG A 133 -34.74 -7.42 1.83
C ARG A 133 -33.50 -6.64 2.25
N LEU A 134 -33.68 -5.39 2.68
CA LEU A 134 -32.56 -4.57 3.20
C LEU A 134 -31.96 -5.20 4.47
N ASP A 135 -32.77 -5.76 5.35
CA ASP A 135 -32.31 -6.45 6.57
C ASP A 135 -31.56 -7.74 6.21
N GLU A 136 -32.08 -8.55 5.27
CA GLU A 136 -31.37 -9.73 4.76
C GLU A 136 -29.97 -9.37 4.20
N VAL A 137 -29.87 -8.32 3.39
CA VAL A 137 -28.57 -7.88 2.84
C VAL A 137 -27.63 -7.37 3.95
N ARG A 138 -28.16 -6.77 5.02
CA ARG A 138 -27.34 -6.39 6.21
C ARG A 138 -26.74 -7.64 6.85
N ASP A 139 -27.54 -8.68 7.07
CA ASP A 139 -27.07 -9.93 7.65
C ASP A 139 -26.01 -10.61 6.76
N GLU A 140 -26.22 -10.62 5.43
CA GLU A 140 -25.23 -11.11 4.47
C GLU A 140 -23.90 -10.34 4.57
N ILE A 141 -23.95 -9.00 4.70
CA ILE A 141 -22.77 -8.13 4.86
C ILE A 141 -22.05 -8.41 6.18
N GLU A 142 -22.78 -8.54 7.29
CA GLU A 142 -22.18 -8.84 8.59
C GLU A 142 -21.43 -10.17 8.57
N LEU A 143 -22.06 -11.21 8.01
CA LEU A 143 -21.44 -12.52 7.83
C LEU A 143 -20.18 -12.45 6.94
N LEU A 144 -20.25 -11.71 5.85
CA LEU A 144 -19.12 -11.49 4.94
C LEU A 144 -17.96 -10.76 5.62
N ALA A 145 -18.26 -9.73 6.40
CA ALA A 145 -17.27 -8.90 7.05
C ALA A 145 -16.55 -9.59 8.23
N ASP A 146 -17.16 -10.65 8.78
CA ASP A 146 -16.61 -11.36 9.94
C ASP A 146 -15.18 -11.87 9.68
N GLY A 147 -14.33 -11.69 10.68
CA GLY A 147 -12.90 -12.05 10.59
C GLY A 147 -12.09 -11.19 9.61
N THR A 148 -12.66 -10.09 9.09
CA THR A 148 -11.94 -9.10 8.29
C THR A 148 -11.65 -7.83 9.10
N ARG A 149 -10.89 -6.90 8.50
CA ARG A 149 -10.59 -5.59 9.14
C ARG A 149 -11.78 -4.63 9.13
N LEU A 150 -12.82 -4.94 8.35
CA LEU A 150 -14.04 -4.16 8.24
C LEU A 150 -15.21 -4.75 9.06
N ALA A 151 -14.95 -5.74 9.92
CA ALA A 151 -15.96 -6.26 10.84
C ALA A 151 -16.51 -5.12 11.72
N GLY A 152 -17.85 -5.01 11.80
CA GLY A 152 -18.52 -3.95 12.55
C GLY A 152 -18.52 -2.56 11.88
N ALA A 153 -18.08 -2.44 10.63
CA ALA A 153 -18.20 -1.18 9.89
C ALA A 153 -19.68 -0.80 9.67
N PRO A 154 -20.01 0.50 9.66
CA PRO A 154 -21.39 0.95 9.46
C PRO A 154 -21.95 0.51 8.11
N VAL A 155 -23.28 0.23 8.11
CA VAL A 155 -24.04 -0.13 6.89
C VAL A 155 -25.09 0.94 6.64
N VAL A 156 -25.05 1.55 5.43
CA VAL A 156 -25.98 2.62 5.02
C VAL A 156 -26.68 2.21 3.73
N ALA A 157 -28.02 2.29 3.71
CA ALA A 157 -28.81 2.02 2.50
C ALA A 157 -29.01 3.32 1.68
N VAL A 158 -28.73 3.26 0.38
CA VAL A 158 -28.72 4.43 -0.51
C VAL A 158 -29.37 4.12 -1.86
N SER A 159 -30.15 5.08 -2.35
CA SER A 159 -30.53 5.14 -3.78
C SER A 159 -29.86 6.33 -4.46
N SER A 160 -28.99 6.05 -5.41
CA SER A 160 -28.38 7.10 -6.26
C SER A 160 -29.37 7.78 -7.20
N ILE A 161 -30.56 7.18 -7.42
CA ILE A 161 -31.62 7.70 -8.30
C ILE A 161 -32.51 8.66 -7.54
N THR A 162 -33.01 8.26 -6.35
CA THR A 162 -33.94 9.07 -5.56
C THR A 162 -33.24 10.03 -4.62
N GLY A 163 -31.93 9.82 -4.35
CA GLY A 163 -31.16 10.57 -3.36
C GLY A 163 -31.34 10.08 -1.92
N THR A 164 -32.20 9.10 -1.68
CA THR A 164 -32.44 8.55 -0.34
C THR A 164 -31.15 8.00 0.27
N GLY A 165 -30.86 8.32 1.54
CA GLY A 165 -29.70 7.84 2.28
C GLY A 165 -28.37 8.55 1.96
N LEU A 166 -28.30 9.45 0.96
CA LEU A 166 -27.06 10.15 0.59
C LEU A 166 -26.55 11.06 1.73
N ASP A 167 -27.44 11.76 2.44
CA ASP A 167 -27.03 12.64 3.53
C ASP A 167 -26.57 11.82 4.75
N GLU A 168 -27.22 10.68 5.03
CA GLU A 168 -26.76 9.73 6.03
C GLU A 168 -25.36 9.19 5.69
N LEU A 169 -25.13 8.84 4.43
CA LEU A 169 -23.82 8.39 3.96
C LEU A 169 -22.76 9.49 4.08
N ARG A 170 -23.06 10.75 3.73
CA ARG A 170 -22.14 11.89 3.96
C ARG A 170 -21.79 12.06 5.44
N ALA A 171 -22.78 11.95 6.31
CA ALA A 171 -22.57 12.03 7.75
C ALA A 171 -21.74 10.84 8.28
N ALA A 172 -21.96 9.63 7.74
CA ALA A 172 -21.16 8.45 8.09
C ALA A 172 -19.70 8.59 7.63
N ILE A 173 -19.46 9.11 6.42
CA ILE A 173 -18.11 9.40 5.91
C ILE A 173 -17.41 10.41 6.85
N ALA A 174 -18.08 11.51 7.20
CA ALA A 174 -17.50 12.52 8.08
C ALA A 174 -17.11 11.91 9.45
N ARG A 175 -18.01 11.14 10.08
CA ARG A 175 -17.72 10.45 11.37
C ARG A 175 -16.54 9.49 11.28
N GLN A 176 -16.43 8.72 10.19
CA GLN A 176 -15.33 7.79 10.00
C GLN A 176 -13.99 8.52 9.84
N LEU A 177 -13.98 9.69 9.21
CA LEU A 177 -12.78 10.49 9.01
C LEU A 177 -12.41 11.34 10.23
N GLU A 178 -13.36 11.72 11.10
CA GLU A 178 -13.08 12.40 12.37
C GLU A 178 -12.23 11.56 13.34
N GLY A 179 -12.45 10.23 13.38
CA GLY A 179 -11.65 9.29 14.17
C GLY A 179 -10.35 8.85 13.51
N PHE A 180 -10.06 9.35 12.33
CA PHE A 180 -8.90 8.93 11.57
C PHE A 180 -7.65 9.64 12.06
N GLU A 181 -6.70 8.89 12.62
CA GLU A 181 -5.38 9.44 12.89
C GLU A 181 -4.72 9.75 11.54
N ALA A 182 -4.43 11.03 11.30
CA ALA A 182 -3.71 11.44 10.11
C ALA A 182 -2.44 10.58 9.96
N ARG A 183 -2.33 9.87 8.84
CA ARG A 183 -1.12 9.07 8.57
C ARG A 183 0.10 9.96 8.71
N ARG A 184 1.04 9.56 9.53
CA ARG A 184 2.32 10.27 9.63
C ARG A 184 3.13 9.98 8.38
N PRO A 185 3.79 11.00 7.79
CA PRO A 185 4.71 10.76 6.70
C PRO A 185 5.78 9.74 7.14
N THR A 186 5.89 8.65 6.41
CA THR A 186 6.90 7.63 6.64
C THR A 186 7.96 7.70 5.54
N GLY A 187 9.22 7.84 5.91
CA GLY A 187 10.34 7.78 4.99
C GLY A 187 10.34 8.88 3.91
N LEU A 188 10.91 8.55 2.77
CA LEU A 188 11.10 9.43 1.62
C LEU A 188 9.84 9.49 0.73
N PHE A 189 9.68 10.59 -0.02
CA PHE A 189 8.62 10.72 -1.01
C PHE A 189 8.67 9.59 -2.04
N ARG A 190 7.49 9.02 -2.35
CA ARG A 190 7.25 8.05 -3.41
C ARG A 190 5.91 8.33 -4.08
N LEU A 191 5.88 8.20 -5.40
CA LEU A 191 4.67 8.26 -6.21
C LEU A 191 4.64 7.01 -7.11
N PRO A 192 4.01 5.90 -6.71
CA PRO A 192 3.72 4.80 -7.62
C PRO A 192 2.81 5.29 -8.74
N LEU A 193 3.25 5.11 -9.99
CA LEU A 193 2.54 5.63 -11.16
C LEU A 193 1.37 4.74 -11.53
N ASP A 194 0.18 5.29 -11.59
CA ASP A 194 -0.99 4.63 -12.18
C ASP A 194 -1.20 5.03 -13.65
N ARG A 195 -0.78 6.25 -14.02
CA ARG A 195 -0.80 6.75 -15.41
C ARG A 195 0.45 7.59 -15.70
N ALA A 196 0.90 7.50 -16.94
CA ALA A 196 1.90 8.40 -17.52
C ALA A 196 1.46 8.76 -18.95
N PHE A 197 1.58 10.04 -19.33
CA PHE A 197 1.23 10.51 -20.66
C PHE A 197 2.00 11.77 -21.01
N THR A 198 2.25 11.95 -22.29
CA THR A 198 2.93 13.14 -22.80
C THR A 198 1.93 14.08 -23.48
N ILE A 199 1.90 15.33 -23.02
CA ILE A 199 1.07 16.37 -23.62
C ILE A 199 1.97 17.23 -24.50
N LYS A 200 1.64 17.36 -25.79
CA LYS A 200 2.41 18.16 -26.76
C LYS A 200 2.51 19.60 -26.28
N GLY A 201 3.74 20.13 -26.16
CA GLY A 201 4.02 21.47 -25.67
C GLY A 201 4.00 21.64 -24.16
N TYR A 202 3.53 20.65 -23.38
CA TYR A 202 3.45 20.75 -21.92
C TYR A 202 4.45 19.81 -21.21
N GLY A 203 4.83 18.70 -21.84
CA GLY A 203 5.77 17.71 -21.32
C GLY A 203 5.12 16.43 -20.83
N THR A 204 5.89 15.65 -20.06
CA THR A 204 5.44 14.38 -19.51
C THR A 204 4.75 14.60 -18.18
N VAL A 205 3.51 14.12 -18.09
CA VAL A 205 2.70 14.17 -16.86
C VAL A 205 2.51 12.75 -16.34
N VAL A 206 2.73 12.58 -15.05
CA VAL A 206 2.50 11.31 -14.34
C VAL A 206 1.51 11.54 -13.21
N THR A 207 0.70 10.51 -12.92
CA THR A 207 -0.26 10.55 -11.81
C THR A 207 -0.11 9.36 -10.89
N GLY A 208 -0.48 9.57 -9.63
CA GLY A 208 -0.45 8.53 -8.59
C GLY A 208 -0.94 9.05 -7.25
N THR A 209 -0.92 8.18 -6.25
CA THR A 209 -1.16 8.55 -4.86
C THR A 209 0.18 8.77 -4.16
N ALA A 210 0.39 9.97 -3.62
CA ALA A 210 1.62 10.33 -2.92
C ALA A 210 1.78 9.57 -1.59
N MET A 211 2.98 9.05 -1.36
CA MET A 211 3.36 8.31 -0.17
C MET A 211 4.62 8.92 0.46
N GLY A 212 4.80 8.73 1.77
CA GLY A 212 5.97 9.23 2.50
C GLY A 212 5.95 10.74 2.68
N ALA A 213 7.10 11.40 2.50
CA ALA A 213 7.27 12.83 2.65
C ALA A 213 6.56 13.63 1.54
N ALA A 214 6.48 14.95 1.70
CA ALA A 214 5.94 15.83 0.67
C ALA A 214 6.95 16.05 -0.48
N VAL A 215 6.42 16.30 -1.69
CA VAL A 215 7.15 16.75 -2.88
C VAL A 215 6.88 18.24 -3.13
N ARG A 216 7.83 18.94 -3.73
CA ARG A 216 7.74 20.38 -4.03
C ARG A 216 8.08 20.66 -5.49
N VAL A 217 7.53 21.75 -6.02
CA VAL A 217 7.94 22.27 -7.33
C VAL A 217 9.45 22.55 -7.31
N GLY A 218 10.14 22.20 -8.40
CA GLY A 218 11.58 22.30 -8.53
C GLY A 218 12.41 21.18 -7.93
N GLN A 219 11.82 20.26 -7.16
CA GLN A 219 12.52 19.15 -6.54
C GLN A 219 13.05 18.17 -7.59
N ARG A 220 14.27 17.64 -7.36
CA ARG A 220 14.83 16.52 -8.12
C ARG A 220 14.25 15.22 -7.59
N LEU A 221 13.88 14.34 -8.50
CA LEU A 221 13.32 13.03 -8.21
C LEU A 221 14.02 11.99 -9.10
N ARG A 222 13.85 10.73 -8.73
CA ARG A 222 14.36 9.56 -9.45
C ARG A 222 13.21 8.70 -9.94
N VAL A 223 13.38 8.13 -11.13
CA VAL A 223 12.47 7.10 -11.67
C VAL A 223 13.01 5.71 -11.33
N LEU A 224 12.19 4.85 -10.77
CA LEU A 224 12.54 3.48 -10.38
C LEU A 224 11.51 2.50 -10.98
N PRO A 225 11.91 1.27 -11.37
CA PRO A 225 13.26 0.69 -11.28
C PRO A 225 14.19 1.07 -12.43
N ALA A 226 13.69 1.65 -13.52
CA ALA A 226 14.45 1.88 -14.76
C ALA A 226 15.66 2.80 -14.58
N GLY A 227 15.67 3.63 -13.56
CA GLY A 227 16.66 4.68 -13.34
C GLY A 227 16.31 5.97 -14.09
N GLY A 228 17.13 7.00 -13.87
CA GLY A 228 16.96 8.31 -14.47
C GLY A 228 16.51 9.38 -13.48
N GLU A 229 16.99 10.61 -13.72
CA GLU A 229 16.67 11.77 -12.90
C GLU A 229 15.66 12.64 -13.64
N VAL A 230 14.69 13.16 -12.88
CA VAL A 230 13.66 14.07 -13.36
C VAL A 230 13.49 15.22 -12.38
N ARG A 231 12.90 16.31 -12.85
CA ARG A 231 12.62 17.47 -12.00
C ARG A 231 11.15 17.84 -12.08
N VAL A 232 10.54 18.13 -10.94
CA VAL A 232 9.15 18.58 -10.85
C VAL A 232 9.03 19.99 -11.44
N ARG A 233 8.26 20.15 -12.53
CA ARG A 233 7.98 21.44 -13.17
C ARG A 233 6.74 22.08 -12.56
N SER A 234 5.70 21.29 -12.31
CA SER A 234 4.47 21.74 -11.64
C SER A 234 3.77 20.55 -10.98
N ILE A 235 2.93 20.86 -10.00
CA ILE A 235 2.14 19.90 -9.24
C ILE A 235 0.66 20.30 -9.32
N GLN A 236 -0.23 19.33 -9.50
CA GLN A 236 -1.66 19.53 -9.38
C GLN A 236 -2.26 18.51 -8.40
N VAL A 237 -3.16 19.01 -7.56
CA VAL A 237 -4.01 18.21 -6.66
C VAL A 237 -5.46 18.64 -6.90
N HIS A 238 -6.36 17.69 -7.17
CA HIS A 238 -7.76 17.98 -7.51
C HIS A 238 -7.91 18.98 -8.68
N SER A 239 -7.05 18.88 -9.71
CA SER A 239 -6.96 19.77 -10.88
C SER A 239 -6.56 21.22 -10.55
N GLU A 240 -6.18 21.53 -9.32
CA GLU A 240 -5.68 22.83 -8.89
C GLU A 240 -4.14 22.81 -8.81
N PRO A 241 -3.43 23.82 -9.31
CA PRO A 241 -1.99 23.95 -9.16
C PRO A 241 -1.63 24.21 -7.71
N VAL A 242 -0.56 23.53 -7.22
CA VAL A 242 -0.05 23.69 -5.86
C VAL A 242 1.48 23.70 -5.86
N GLU A 243 2.11 24.36 -4.84
CA GLU A 243 3.56 24.38 -4.68
C GLU A 243 4.13 23.12 -4.05
N SER A 244 3.30 22.38 -3.30
CA SER A 244 3.70 21.12 -2.68
C SER A 244 2.52 20.17 -2.51
N ALA A 245 2.81 18.88 -2.54
CA ALA A 245 1.84 17.82 -2.27
C ALA A 245 2.48 16.69 -1.45
N GLY A 246 1.68 15.95 -0.70
CA GLY A 246 2.19 14.91 0.18
C GLY A 246 1.21 13.75 0.39
N LEU A 247 1.40 13.09 1.50
CA LEU A 247 0.66 11.89 1.89
C LEU A 247 -0.86 12.08 1.80
N CYS A 248 -1.56 11.04 1.41
CA CYS A 248 -3.03 11.01 1.24
C CYS A 248 -3.54 12.00 0.16
N GLN A 249 -2.68 12.39 -0.78
CA GLN A 249 -3.08 13.21 -1.92
C GLN A 249 -2.89 12.46 -3.22
N ARG A 250 -3.90 12.57 -4.08
CA ARG A 250 -3.74 12.18 -5.46
C ARG A 250 -3.11 13.32 -6.23
N VAL A 251 -1.96 13.03 -6.86
CA VAL A 251 -1.07 14.04 -7.40
C VAL A 251 -0.85 13.81 -8.90
N ALA A 252 -0.85 14.89 -9.67
CA ALA A 252 -0.31 14.93 -11.02
C ALA A 252 0.98 15.75 -11.00
N LEU A 253 2.09 15.16 -11.47
CA LEU A 253 3.39 15.81 -11.60
C LEU A 253 3.71 16.01 -13.07
N ASN A 254 4.00 17.26 -13.47
CA ASN A 254 4.64 17.53 -14.73
C ASN A 254 6.17 17.44 -14.51
N LEU A 255 6.83 16.59 -15.27
CA LEU A 255 8.23 16.26 -15.09
C LEU A 255 9.08 16.76 -16.28
N SER A 256 10.16 17.46 -16.01
CA SER A 256 11.22 17.72 -16.98
C SER A 256 12.32 16.66 -16.87
N GLY A 257 12.95 16.34 -17.99
CA GLY A 257 13.94 15.25 -18.08
C GLY A 257 13.33 13.89 -18.35
N ALA A 258 11.99 13.79 -18.41
CA ALA A 258 11.26 12.55 -18.66
C ALA A 258 10.88 12.35 -20.14
N GLU A 259 11.24 13.26 -21.04
CA GLU A 259 10.75 13.30 -22.42
C GLU A 259 11.19 12.08 -23.27
N ARG A 260 12.27 11.41 -22.87
CA ARG A 260 12.80 10.22 -23.53
C ARG A 260 12.63 8.94 -22.71
N MET A 261 11.91 9.02 -21.58
CA MET A 261 11.67 7.87 -20.70
C MET A 261 10.33 7.23 -21.05
N ASP A 262 10.31 5.91 -21.13
CA ASP A 262 9.08 5.13 -21.29
C ASP A 262 8.44 4.89 -19.92
N LEU A 263 7.88 5.96 -19.35
CA LEU A 263 7.21 5.91 -18.06
C LEU A 263 5.87 5.19 -18.18
N LYS A 264 5.64 4.24 -17.30
CA LYS A 264 4.43 3.40 -17.33
C LYS A 264 3.90 3.12 -15.92
N ARG A 265 2.69 2.59 -15.88
CA ARG A 265 2.12 2.04 -14.63
C ARG A 265 3.09 1.00 -14.04
N GLY A 266 3.33 1.11 -12.73
CA GLY A 266 4.25 0.28 -11.99
C GLY A 266 5.61 0.91 -11.74
N ASP A 267 6.01 1.92 -12.52
CA ASP A 267 7.16 2.74 -12.17
C ASP A 267 6.85 3.59 -10.95
N VAL A 268 7.90 4.01 -10.26
CA VAL A 268 7.81 4.87 -9.07
C VAL A 268 8.69 6.10 -9.29
N VAL A 269 8.09 7.27 -9.17
CA VAL A 269 8.86 8.53 -9.06
C VAL A 269 9.08 8.80 -7.57
N ALA A 270 10.35 8.90 -7.17
CA ALA A 270 10.72 8.97 -5.77
C ALA A 270 11.79 10.05 -5.50
N ASP A 271 11.95 10.41 -4.22
CA ASP A 271 13.05 11.25 -3.76
C ASP A 271 14.38 10.72 -4.32
N GLU A 272 15.28 11.62 -4.76
CA GLU A 272 16.56 11.25 -5.39
C GLU A 272 17.43 10.35 -4.50
N ARG A 273 17.27 10.45 -3.19
CA ARG A 273 17.98 9.62 -2.19
C ARG A 273 17.45 8.18 -2.13
N LEU A 274 16.24 7.91 -2.59
CA LEU A 274 15.70 6.55 -2.61
C LEU A 274 16.30 5.78 -3.79
N ALA A 275 17.29 4.94 -3.50
CA ALA A 275 17.96 4.09 -4.49
C ALA A 275 17.74 2.60 -4.16
N LEU A 276 16.47 2.21 -3.97
CA LEU A 276 16.12 0.87 -3.54
C LEU A 276 15.16 0.20 -4.52
N THR A 277 15.70 -0.82 -5.20
CA THR A 277 14.93 -1.77 -5.98
C THR A 277 15.33 -3.18 -5.57
N THR A 278 14.42 -4.12 -5.68
CA THR A 278 14.67 -5.50 -5.25
C THR A 278 14.08 -6.52 -6.20
N THR A 279 14.77 -7.65 -6.32
CA THR A 279 14.27 -8.89 -6.92
C THR A 279 14.08 -9.98 -5.86
N ARG A 280 14.31 -9.65 -4.57
CA ARG A 280 14.18 -10.62 -3.48
C ARG A 280 13.84 -9.90 -2.18
N LEU A 281 12.71 -10.23 -1.61
CA LEU A 281 12.25 -9.64 -0.34
C LEU A 281 11.75 -10.72 0.61
N ASP A 282 11.85 -10.47 1.91
CA ASP A 282 11.27 -11.31 2.96
C ASP A 282 9.98 -10.67 3.47
N ALA A 283 8.98 -11.48 3.71
CA ALA A 283 7.64 -11.01 4.04
C ALA A 283 6.89 -11.94 4.98
N ARG A 284 5.89 -11.42 5.69
CA ARG A 284 4.81 -12.20 6.28
C ARG A 284 3.71 -12.34 5.22
N LEU A 285 3.38 -13.58 4.86
CA LEU A 285 2.36 -13.91 3.86
C LEU A 285 1.21 -14.68 4.50
N GLU A 286 -0.01 -14.21 4.30
CA GLU A 286 -1.27 -14.86 4.69
C GLU A 286 -1.97 -15.43 3.47
N ILE A 287 -2.52 -16.65 3.57
CA ILE A 287 -3.30 -17.29 2.51
C ILE A 287 -4.78 -17.20 2.83
N ARG A 288 -5.55 -16.67 1.89
CA ARG A 288 -7.00 -16.45 2.02
C ARG A 288 -7.80 -17.69 1.61
N PRO A 289 -9.05 -17.84 2.09
CA PRO A 289 -9.96 -18.94 1.69
C PRO A 289 -10.14 -19.05 0.17
N ALA A 290 -10.18 -17.92 -0.54
CA ALA A 290 -10.34 -17.87 -1.99
C ALA A 290 -9.24 -18.61 -2.76
N ALA A 291 -8.07 -18.86 -2.16
CA ALA A 291 -6.99 -19.66 -2.76
C ALA A 291 -7.41 -21.12 -3.03
N ARG A 292 -8.37 -21.65 -2.25
CA ARG A 292 -8.92 -23.01 -2.33
C ARG A 292 -7.93 -24.16 -2.11
N ARG A 293 -6.64 -23.88 -2.01
CA ARG A 293 -5.57 -24.83 -1.69
C ARG A 293 -4.46 -24.16 -0.91
N PRO A 294 -3.67 -24.91 -0.12
CA PRO A 294 -2.43 -24.39 0.47
C PRO A 294 -1.48 -23.86 -0.60
N LEU A 295 -0.71 -22.85 -0.25
CA LEU A 295 0.40 -22.38 -1.06
C LEU A 295 1.64 -23.22 -0.72
N LYS A 296 2.20 -23.88 -1.73
CA LYS A 296 3.38 -24.75 -1.56
C LYS A 296 4.68 -24.01 -1.79
N ASN A 297 5.75 -24.55 -1.20
CA ASN A 297 7.09 -24.03 -1.41
C ASN A 297 7.47 -23.98 -2.90
N SER A 298 7.99 -22.85 -3.35
CA SER A 298 8.36 -22.58 -4.73
C SER A 298 7.21 -22.41 -5.72
N ASP A 299 5.96 -22.35 -5.24
CA ASP A 299 4.82 -22.02 -6.11
C ASP A 299 5.08 -20.67 -6.81
N ARG A 300 4.73 -20.62 -8.10
CA ARG A 300 4.77 -19.39 -8.90
C ARG A 300 3.56 -18.54 -8.56
N VAL A 301 3.80 -17.29 -8.31
CA VAL A 301 2.77 -16.30 -7.96
C VAL A 301 2.98 -15.01 -8.74
N ARG A 302 1.90 -14.31 -8.97
CA ARG A 302 1.91 -12.95 -9.49
C ARG A 302 1.78 -12.00 -8.31
N LEU A 303 2.78 -11.17 -8.10
CA LEU A 303 2.89 -10.21 -7.00
C LEU A 303 2.48 -8.82 -7.43
N PHE A 304 1.71 -8.15 -6.58
CA PHE A 304 1.29 -6.75 -6.74
C PHE A 304 1.73 -5.94 -5.51
N ILE A 305 2.53 -4.89 -5.74
CA ILE A 305 2.90 -3.88 -4.72
C ILE A 305 2.70 -2.49 -5.30
N GLY A 306 1.88 -1.66 -4.66
CA GLY A 306 1.50 -0.36 -5.22
C GLY A 306 0.81 -0.55 -6.58
N THR A 307 1.34 0.10 -7.59
CA THR A 307 0.87 -0.03 -8.96
C THR A 307 1.69 -1.04 -9.78
N ALA A 308 2.77 -1.59 -9.21
CA ALA A 308 3.69 -2.51 -9.85
C ALA A 308 3.22 -3.95 -9.78
N GLU A 309 3.58 -4.73 -10.79
CA GLU A 309 3.26 -6.14 -10.94
C GLU A 309 4.48 -6.90 -11.48
N THR A 310 4.77 -8.07 -10.90
CA THR A 310 5.77 -9.01 -11.42
C THR A 310 5.39 -10.45 -11.09
N ILE A 311 5.99 -11.40 -11.79
CA ILE A 311 5.89 -12.81 -11.44
C ILE A 311 7.08 -13.19 -10.58
N GLY A 312 6.88 -14.10 -9.64
CA GLY A 312 7.92 -14.60 -8.77
C GLY A 312 7.61 -15.97 -8.21
N ARG A 313 8.43 -16.39 -7.26
CA ARG A 313 8.26 -17.63 -6.50
C ARG A 313 8.20 -17.34 -5.01
N ALA A 314 7.28 -18.01 -4.31
CA ALA A 314 7.20 -17.96 -2.86
C ALA A 314 8.04 -19.09 -2.24
N ILE A 315 9.13 -18.74 -1.59
CA ILE A 315 10.01 -19.69 -0.89
C ILE A 315 9.65 -19.65 0.59
N MET A 316 9.28 -20.79 1.16
CA MET A 316 8.97 -20.88 2.58
C MET A 316 10.24 -20.75 3.40
N LEU A 317 10.23 -19.84 4.38
CA LEU A 317 11.32 -19.67 5.33
C LEU A 317 11.05 -20.43 6.63
N GLU A 318 9.78 -20.70 6.95
CA GLU A 318 9.35 -21.47 8.13
C GLU A 318 8.25 -22.47 7.77
N GLY A 319 7.98 -23.41 8.67
CA GLY A 319 6.92 -24.39 8.55
C GLY A 319 7.25 -25.60 7.67
N PRO A 320 6.24 -26.45 7.37
CA PRO A 320 6.42 -27.76 6.72
C PRO A 320 6.54 -27.68 5.20
N GLY A 321 6.77 -26.52 4.60
CA GLY A 321 6.89 -26.34 3.15
C GLY A 321 5.60 -25.95 2.45
N GLU A 322 4.55 -25.62 3.20
CA GLU A 322 3.31 -25.05 2.69
C GLU A 322 2.65 -24.11 3.71
N ILE A 323 1.81 -23.19 3.24
CA ILE A 323 0.97 -22.34 4.08
C ILE A 323 -0.49 -22.78 3.88
N PRO A 324 -1.15 -23.33 4.90
CA PRO A 324 -2.57 -23.67 4.85
C PRO A 324 -3.46 -22.42 4.66
N LEU A 325 -4.71 -22.66 4.24
CA LEU A 325 -5.72 -21.60 4.17
C LEU A 325 -5.92 -20.96 5.56
N LYS A 326 -6.15 -19.64 5.58
CA LYS A 326 -6.33 -18.82 6.80
C LYS A 326 -5.12 -18.84 7.75
N LYS A 327 -3.93 -19.23 7.26
CA LYS A 327 -2.68 -19.20 8.02
C LYS A 327 -1.67 -18.26 7.35
N SER A 328 -0.70 -17.83 8.14
CA SER A 328 0.41 -17.01 7.67
C SER A 328 1.74 -17.64 8.01
N ALA A 329 2.75 -17.35 7.20
CA ALA A 329 4.13 -17.77 7.43
C ALA A 329 5.13 -16.72 6.91
N LEU A 330 6.37 -16.81 7.39
CA LEU A 330 7.50 -16.09 6.82
C LEU A 330 7.90 -16.71 5.50
N VAL A 331 7.98 -15.88 4.47
CA VAL A 331 8.36 -16.29 3.13
C VAL A 331 9.42 -15.36 2.56
N GLN A 332 10.17 -15.88 1.59
CA GLN A 332 10.98 -15.05 0.70
C GLN A 332 10.33 -15.06 -0.68
N LEU A 333 9.99 -13.87 -1.19
CA LEU A 333 9.51 -13.70 -2.55
C LEU A 333 10.70 -13.42 -3.48
N VAL A 334 10.91 -14.30 -4.45
CA VAL A 334 11.97 -14.18 -5.47
C VAL A 334 11.32 -13.77 -6.76
N LEU A 335 11.63 -12.58 -7.25
CA LEU A 335 10.94 -11.88 -8.32
C LEU A 335 11.71 -11.99 -9.62
N ASN A 336 10.99 -12.03 -10.74
CA ASN A 336 11.59 -12.05 -12.07
C ASN A 336 12.13 -10.67 -12.47
N ASP A 337 11.37 -9.61 -12.13
CA ASP A 337 11.73 -8.24 -12.48
C ASP A 337 11.96 -7.42 -11.21
N PRO A 338 12.89 -6.44 -11.25
CA PRO A 338 13.11 -5.56 -10.11
C PRO A 338 11.91 -4.65 -9.88
N MET A 339 11.58 -4.41 -8.62
CA MET A 339 10.54 -3.47 -8.21
C MET A 339 10.95 -2.68 -6.97
N VAL A 340 10.24 -1.59 -6.71
CA VAL A 340 10.37 -0.82 -5.48
C VAL A 340 9.51 -1.47 -4.40
N ALA A 341 10.13 -1.86 -3.31
CA ALA A 341 9.45 -2.35 -2.11
C ALA A 341 10.19 -1.84 -0.87
N LEU A 342 9.47 -1.41 0.14
CA LEU A 342 10.02 -0.96 1.42
C LEU A 342 9.37 -1.74 2.56
N ALA A 343 10.01 -1.76 3.72
CA ALA A 343 9.40 -2.37 4.91
C ALA A 343 8.05 -1.70 5.22
N GLY A 344 7.07 -2.53 5.56
CA GLY A 344 5.71 -2.09 5.80
C GLY A 344 4.83 -1.99 4.54
N ASP A 345 5.40 -2.07 3.33
CA ASP A 345 4.59 -2.11 2.11
C ASP A 345 3.73 -3.37 2.08
N ARG A 346 2.46 -3.17 1.77
CA ARG A 346 1.52 -4.28 1.63
C ARG A 346 1.48 -4.77 0.21
N PHE A 347 1.27 -6.07 0.08
CA PHE A 347 1.21 -6.73 -1.21
C PHE A 347 0.08 -7.74 -1.29
N VAL A 348 -0.32 -8.03 -2.52
CA VAL A 348 -1.28 -9.10 -2.84
C VAL A 348 -0.59 -10.06 -3.80
N ILE A 349 -0.83 -11.37 -3.60
CA ILE A 349 -0.43 -12.39 -4.55
C ILE A 349 -1.65 -13.04 -5.20
N ARG A 350 -1.55 -13.25 -6.50
CA ARG A 350 -2.52 -14.00 -7.30
C ARG A 350 -1.87 -15.24 -7.93
N ASP A 351 -2.68 -16.14 -8.44
CA ASP A 351 -2.16 -17.22 -9.27
C ASP A 351 -1.45 -16.65 -10.52
N GLU A 352 -0.59 -17.44 -11.14
CA GLU A 352 0.20 -17.00 -12.30
C GLU A 352 -0.68 -16.45 -13.43
N THR A 353 -1.88 -17.00 -13.61
CA THR A 353 -2.85 -16.58 -14.63
C THR A 353 -3.67 -15.35 -14.23
N SER A 354 -3.48 -14.85 -13.02
CA SER A 354 -4.21 -13.70 -12.45
C SER A 354 -5.74 -13.91 -12.35
N ARG A 355 -6.19 -15.15 -12.19
CA ARG A 355 -7.61 -15.47 -12.07
C ARG A 355 -8.11 -15.48 -10.63
N ARG A 356 -7.22 -15.75 -9.65
CA ARG A 356 -7.60 -15.86 -8.22
C ARG A 356 -6.61 -15.13 -7.34
N THR A 357 -7.15 -14.42 -6.38
CA THR A 357 -6.37 -13.91 -5.25
C THR A 357 -6.03 -15.08 -4.32
N LEU A 358 -4.75 -15.32 -4.11
CA LEU A 358 -4.26 -16.39 -3.24
C LEU A 358 -4.09 -15.91 -1.80
N GLY A 359 -3.59 -14.69 -1.65
CA GLY A 359 -3.26 -14.11 -0.37
C GLY A 359 -2.50 -12.80 -0.52
N GLY A 360 -1.84 -12.41 0.54
CA GLY A 360 -1.02 -11.19 0.56
C GLY A 360 -0.39 -11.01 1.92
N GLY A 361 0.21 -9.86 2.13
CA GLY A 361 0.88 -9.63 3.40
C GLY A 361 1.64 -8.32 3.47
N VAL A 362 2.72 -8.34 4.23
CA VAL A 362 3.56 -7.18 4.49
C VAL A 362 5.03 -7.50 4.23
N VAL A 363 5.72 -6.60 3.56
CA VAL A 363 7.18 -6.65 3.37
C VAL A 363 7.86 -6.35 4.71
N LEU A 364 8.75 -7.23 5.13
CA LEU A 364 9.53 -7.08 6.36
C LEU A 364 10.94 -6.58 6.03
N ASN A 365 11.63 -7.29 5.14
CA ASN A 365 12.96 -6.94 4.69
C ASN A 365 12.97 -6.79 3.16
N PRO A 366 13.11 -5.57 2.63
CA PRO A 366 13.09 -5.34 1.18
C PRO A 366 14.33 -5.88 0.45
N LEU A 367 15.40 -6.21 1.18
CA LEU A 367 16.64 -6.76 0.63
C LEU A 367 16.93 -8.14 1.23
N GLY A 368 16.05 -9.10 0.94
CA GLY A 368 16.23 -10.48 1.35
C GLY A 368 17.49 -11.09 0.72
N ARG A 369 18.34 -11.72 1.53
CA ARG A 369 19.49 -12.49 1.02
C ARG A 369 19.07 -13.90 0.64
N ARG A 370 19.81 -14.55 -0.27
CA ARG A 370 19.54 -15.95 -0.60
C ARG A 370 19.82 -16.85 0.61
N VAL A 371 18.78 -17.47 1.13
CA VAL A 371 18.86 -18.40 2.25
C VAL A 371 18.44 -19.78 1.75
N ARG A 372 19.33 -20.79 1.89
CA ARG A 372 19.02 -22.18 1.54
C ARG A 372 18.25 -22.87 2.66
N LYS A 373 18.69 -22.69 3.90
CA LYS A 373 18.06 -23.16 5.12
C LYS A 373 18.16 -22.02 6.14
N PRO A 374 17.08 -21.33 6.48
CA PRO A 374 17.14 -20.22 7.42
C PRO A 374 17.52 -20.72 8.81
N LEU A 375 18.44 -20.00 9.44
CA LEU A 375 18.77 -20.20 10.85
C LEU A 375 17.62 -19.63 11.71
N GLU A 376 17.41 -20.17 12.88
CA GLU A 376 16.41 -19.68 13.83
C GLU A 376 16.59 -18.18 14.14
N THR A 377 17.86 -17.73 14.25
CA THR A 377 18.19 -16.32 14.43
C THR A 377 17.69 -15.44 13.30
N TYR A 378 17.77 -15.90 12.04
CA TYR A 378 17.24 -15.17 10.88
C TYR A 378 15.73 -14.98 10.98
N LEU A 379 15.00 -16.04 11.32
CA LEU A 379 13.54 -15.99 11.49
C LEU A 379 13.14 -15.08 12.64
N LYS A 380 13.90 -15.13 13.76
CA LYS A 380 13.70 -14.24 14.91
C LYS A 380 13.88 -12.77 14.53
N HIS A 381 14.90 -12.44 13.73
CA HIS A 381 15.13 -11.08 13.26
C HIS A 381 13.99 -10.63 12.32
N LEU A 382 13.52 -11.48 11.41
CA LEU A 382 12.35 -11.15 10.58
C LEU A 382 11.10 -10.90 11.44
N GLY A 383 10.85 -11.73 12.45
CA GLY A 383 9.75 -11.52 13.38
C GLY A 383 9.84 -10.20 14.16
N ALA A 384 11.08 -9.74 14.49
CA ALA A 384 11.28 -8.46 15.16
C ALA A 384 11.00 -7.23 14.25
N LEU A 385 10.94 -7.42 12.92
CA LEU A 385 10.55 -6.38 11.97
C LEU A 385 9.03 -6.24 11.81
N GLU A 386 8.25 -7.13 12.42
CA GLU A 386 6.79 -7.04 12.42
C GLU A 386 6.32 -5.96 13.42
N GLY A 387 5.55 -4.99 12.95
CA GLY A 387 4.91 -4.00 13.81
C GLY A 387 5.53 -2.61 13.78
N VAL A 388 5.58 -1.96 14.93
CA VAL A 388 6.00 -0.56 15.06
C VAL A 388 7.53 -0.46 15.10
N LEU A 389 8.07 0.63 14.55
CA LEU A 389 9.49 0.98 14.66
C LEU A 389 9.92 1.01 16.15
N ALA A 390 10.84 0.15 16.50
CA ALA A 390 11.38 0.02 17.86
C ALA A 390 12.89 -0.29 17.77
N PRO A 391 13.69 -0.05 18.83
CA PRO A 391 15.11 -0.38 18.83
C PRO A 391 15.42 -1.83 18.42
N ARG A 392 14.53 -2.78 18.77
CA ARG A 392 14.65 -4.19 18.35
C ARG A 392 14.49 -4.39 16.84
N ALA A 393 13.64 -3.61 16.18
CA ALA A 393 13.47 -3.69 14.73
C ALA A 393 14.71 -3.14 14.01
N VAL A 394 15.27 -2.03 14.49
CA VAL A 394 16.50 -1.46 13.93
C VAL A 394 17.68 -2.42 14.14
N GLU A 395 17.81 -3.01 15.33
CA GLU A 395 18.84 -4.03 15.66
C GLU A 395 18.71 -5.22 14.70
N ALA A 396 17.53 -5.80 14.59
CA ALA A 396 17.26 -6.93 13.71
C ALA A 396 17.55 -6.61 12.24
N LEU A 397 17.20 -5.42 11.76
CA LEU A 397 17.53 -5.00 10.41
C LEU A 397 19.03 -4.94 10.17
N ILE A 398 19.80 -4.34 11.10
CA ILE A 398 21.26 -4.25 11.00
C ILE A 398 21.88 -5.65 11.00
N ASP A 399 21.38 -6.56 11.85
CA ASP A 399 21.88 -7.94 11.92
C ASP A 399 21.55 -8.77 10.66
N LEU A 400 20.45 -8.46 9.98
CA LEU A 400 20.10 -9.07 8.69
C LEU A 400 21.01 -8.64 7.54
N GLN A 401 21.67 -7.46 7.62
CA GLN A 401 22.57 -6.99 6.56
C GLN A 401 23.90 -7.76 6.58
N GLU A 402 24.46 -8.03 5.39
CA GLU A 402 25.78 -8.65 5.25
C GLU A 402 26.90 -7.69 5.65
N SER A 403 26.70 -6.40 5.49
CA SER A 403 27.64 -5.37 5.91
C SER A 403 27.78 -5.36 7.44
N PHE A 404 29.01 -5.11 7.91
CA PHE A 404 29.29 -4.98 9.35
C PHE A 404 28.53 -3.81 9.96
N ALA A 405 28.47 -2.68 9.27
CA ALA A 405 27.78 -1.49 9.69
C ALA A 405 27.01 -0.84 8.52
N ILE A 406 26.08 0.02 8.86
CA ILE A 406 25.16 0.66 7.91
C ILE A 406 24.91 2.12 8.33
N SER A 407 24.77 3.04 7.37
CA SER A 407 24.49 4.44 7.66
C SER A 407 23.03 4.65 8.12
N THR A 408 22.79 5.69 8.94
CA THR A 408 21.42 6.08 9.37
C THR A 408 20.48 6.25 8.18
N ALA A 409 20.95 6.91 7.12
CA ALA A 409 20.16 7.12 5.91
C ALA A 409 19.70 5.80 5.29
N ARG A 410 20.56 4.80 5.28
CA ARG A 410 20.23 3.47 4.73
C ARG A 410 19.26 2.70 5.64
N VAL A 411 19.43 2.77 6.95
CA VAL A 411 18.47 2.20 7.92
C VAL A 411 17.08 2.84 7.71
N ALA A 412 17.03 4.16 7.62
CA ALA A 412 15.80 4.91 7.39
C ALA A 412 15.09 4.50 6.09
N GLN A 413 15.84 4.30 5.00
CA GLN A 413 15.28 3.81 3.74
C GLN A 413 14.71 2.40 3.87
N LEU A 414 15.46 1.47 4.45
CA LEU A 414 15.05 0.06 4.55
C LEU A 414 13.84 -0.12 5.45
N LEU A 415 13.74 0.63 6.54
CA LEU A 415 12.60 0.61 7.47
C LEU A 415 11.47 1.56 7.05
N ASN A 416 11.64 2.30 5.94
CA ASN A 416 10.66 3.29 5.49
C ASN A 416 10.25 4.26 6.62
N ALA A 417 11.23 4.78 7.34
CA ALA A 417 11.05 5.61 8.51
C ALA A 417 11.73 6.99 8.35
N PRO A 418 11.25 8.04 9.03
CA PRO A 418 11.94 9.33 9.05
C PRO A 418 13.34 9.19 9.65
N ALA A 419 14.34 9.80 9.01
CA ALA A 419 15.74 9.73 9.48
C ALA A 419 15.88 10.17 10.93
N ARG A 420 15.13 11.20 11.36
CA ARG A 420 15.13 11.70 12.73
C ARG A 420 14.72 10.63 13.76
N GLU A 421 13.72 9.81 13.43
CA GLU A 421 13.27 8.73 14.33
C GLU A 421 14.33 7.63 14.43
N ILE A 422 15.04 7.35 13.34
CA ILE A 422 16.16 6.43 13.32
C ILE A 422 17.33 6.99 14.15
N ASP A 423 17.70 8.28 13.98
CA ASP A 423 18.76 8.91 14.77
C ASP A 423 18.48 8.85 16.27
N GLU A 424 17.23 9.09 16.69
CA GLU A 424 16.84 8.94 18.11
C GLU A 424 16.95 7.49 18.57
N THR A 425 16.53 6.54 17.74
CA THR A 425 16.61 5.10 18.07
C THR A 425 18.05 4.61 18.20
N LEU A 426 18.96 5.09 17.34
CA LEU A 426 20.37 4.71 17.32
C LEU A 426 21.18 5.24 18.52
N LYS A 427 20.61 6.11 19.36
CA LYS A 427 21.21 6.50 20.65
C LYS A 427 21.13 5.42 21.72
N ASP A 428 20.35 4.36 21.52
CA ASP A 428 20.24 3.23 22.43
C ASP A 428 21.58 2.47 22.50
N ARG A 429 21.94 1.98 23.70
CA ARG A 429 23.18 1.22 23.99
C ARG A 429 23.38 -0.07 23.19
N ARG A 430 22.37 -0.52 22.46
CA ARG A 430 22.44 -1.68 21.55
C ARG A 430 23.27 -1.40 20.31
N PHE A 431 23.49 -0.13 20.00
CA PHE A 431 24.17 0.29 18.79
C PHE A 431 25.54 0.86 19.10
N VAL A 432 26.50 0.52 18.25
CA VAL A 432 27.87 1.04 18.29
C VAL A 432 28.09 1.88 17.04
N LYS A 433 28.45 3.12 17.24
CA LYS A 433 28.82 4.05 16.17
C LYS A 433 30.22 3.70 15.66
N VAL A 434 30.38 3.64 14.35
CA VAL A 434 31.64 3.33 13.67
C VAL A 434 31.86 4.26 12.48
N SER A 435 33.12 4.48 12.09
CA SER A 435 33.45 5.23 10.87
C SER A 435 33.42 4.29 9.66
N LEU A 436 32.76 4.73 8.60
CA LEU A 436 32.69 4.07 7.28
C LEU A 436 33.35 4.98 6.23
N GLY A 437 34.67 5.09 6.28
CA GLY A 437 35.39 6.11 5.50
C GLY A 437 35.05 7.51 6.01
N ASP A 438 34.49 8.34 5.12
CA ASP A 438 34.08 9.72 5.44
C ASP A 438 32.67 9.82 6.06
N GLU A 439 31.93 8.71 6.10
CA GLU A 439 30.56 8.65 6.64
C GLU A 439 30.54 7.95 7.99
N GLU A 440 29.50 8.24 8.78
CA GLU A 440 29.20 7.55 10.04
C GLU A 440 28.23 6.40 9.78
N GLY A 441 28.49 5.28 10.42
CA GLY A 441 27.62 4.10 10.41
C GLY A 441 27.35 3.55 11.78
N TYR A 442 26.45 2.61 11.85
CA TYR A 442 26.06 1.92 13.08
C TYR A 442 26.09 0.41 12.88
N THR A 443 26.57 -0.28 13.89
CA THR A 443 26.52 -1.74 14.02
C THR A 443 25.83 -2.11 15.33
N THR A 444 25.43 -3.36 15.48
CA THR A 444 24.88 -3.85 16.75
C THR A 444 25.98 -4.22 17.73
N ALA A 445 25.69 -4.14 19.03
CA ALA A 445 26.62 -4.61 20.07
C ALA A 445 26.98 -6.08 19.83
N GLY A 446 26.06 -6.91 19.34
CA GLY A 446 26.31 -8.31 19.00
C GLY A 446 27.39 -8.48 17.93
N LYS A 447 27.23 -7.82 16.75
CA LYS A 447 28.24 -7.83 15.67
C LYS A 447 29.58 -7.26 16.13
N TRP A 448 29.57 -6.23 16.98
CA TRP A 448 30.78 -5.64 17.50
C TRP A 448 31.57 -6.60 18.40
N GLU A 449 30.90 -7.31 19.30
CA GLU A 449 31.56 -8.34 20.16
C GLU A 449 32.01 -9.55 19.33
N GLU A 450 31.32 -9.93 18.30
CA GLU A 450 31.74 -10.97 17.36
C GLU A 450 33.03 -10.58 16.61
N LEU A 451 33.10 -9.32 16.11
CA LEU A 451 34.33 -8.81 15.49
C LEU A 451 35.52 -8.80 16.45
N LYS A 452 35.32 -8.37 17.71
CA LYS A 452 36.39 -8.40 18.74
C LYS A 452 36.90 -9.81 18.99
N ARG A 453 35.97 -10.77 19.13
CA ARG A 453 36.35 -12.19 19.32
C ARG A 453 37.16 -12.72 18.14
N PHE A 454 36.72 -12.39 16.91
CA PHE A 454 37.44 -12.79 15.70
C PHE A 454 38.84 -12.16 15.63
N ALA A 455 38.99 -10.87 15.92
CA ALA A 455 40.27 -10.17 15.94
C ALA A 455 41.25 -10.77 17.01
N ILE A 456 40.75 -11.04 18.23
CA ILE A 456 41.55 -11.66 19.30
C ILE A 456 41.99 -13.06 18.87
N ALA A 457 41.09 -13.88 18.30
CA ALA A 457 41.45 -15.22 17.84
C ALA A 457 42.48 -15.19 16.71
N ALA A 458 42.40 -14.26 15.78
CA ALA A 458 43.40 -14.08 14.72
C ALA A 458 44.76 -13.68 15.26
N LEU A 459 44.81 -12.79 16.26
CA LEU A 459 46.07 -12.39 16.90
C LEU A 459 46.71 -13.53 17.69
N THR A 460 45.90 -14.36 18.38
CA THR A 460 46.42 -15.53 19.13
C THR A 460 46.89 -16.68 18.24
N THR A 461 46.46 -16.74 16.98
CA THR A 461 46.88 -17.80 16.04
C THR A 461 48.18 -17.44 15.31
N HIS A 462 48.61 -16.18 15.35
CA HIS A 462 49.83 -15.67 14.73
C HIS A 462 50.99 -15.45 15.75
N HIS A 463 50.76 -15.74 17.01
CA HIS A 463 51.77 -15.83 18.05
C HIS A 463 51.94 -17.28 18.50
#